data_8955b6a2661a1595a7cd4dd120a86a92
#
_entry.id   8955b6a2661a1595a7cd4dd120a86a92
#
_cell.length_a   1.000
_cell.length_b   1.000
_cell.length_c   1.000
_cell.angle_alpha   90.00
_cell.angle_beta   90.00
_cell.angle_gamma   90.00
#
_symmetry.space_group_name_H-M   'P 1'
#
loop_
_entity.id
_entity.type
_entity.pdbx_description
1 polymer ?
#
loop_
_entity_poly.entity_id
_entity_poly.type
_entity_poly.pdbx_seq_one_letter_code
_entity_poly.pdbx_strand_id
1 'polypeptide(L)'
;SEKVEAQDLAETEDVQITSEIKKLAVDDLGKDPLKIFLHVYNGIGFIPYGWSLQGSAMTLSTGHGNDYDTASLLIALYRAAGIPARYMQGFVKISPQRLANWVGAEDTMMPMWICNEANMIAVPNYAANGTLADYSLVHSWVKAYIGGRWVELDPSFKEYKHYKKMDFNSTALTVFREMGAPNSSAALKGWLADLKPEVLSRI
;
A
#
# COMPACT_ATOMS: atom_id res chain seq x y z
N SER A 1 -8.86 -29.99 9.14
CA SER A 1 -9.26 -28.69 8.59
C SER A 1 -9.27 -27.67 9.71
N GLU A 2 -8.61 -26.56 9.52
CA GLU A 2 -8.57 -25.44 10.46
C GLU A 2 -9.99 -24.87 10.62
N LYS A 3 -10.47 -24.81 11.86
CA LYS A 3 -11.85 -24.37 12.16
C LYS A 3 -11.92 -22.84 12.22
N VAL A 4 -13.08 -22.30 11.87
CA VAL A 4 -13.44 -20.91 12.16
C VAL A 4 -13.77 -20.79 13.63
N GLU A 5 -13.24 -19.75 14.28
CA GLU A 5 -13.43 -19.46 15.70
C GLU A 5 -14.11 -18.08 15.86
N ALA A 6 -14.71 -17.84 17.03
CA ALA A 6 -15.40 -16.57 17.29
C ALA A 6 -14.48 -15.34 17.16
N GLN A 7 -13.20 -15.48 17.51
CA GLN A 7 -12.19 -14.43 17.38
C GLN A 7 -11.93 -14.01 15.94
N ASP A 8 -12.23 -14.86 14.94
CA ASP A 8 -12.06 -14.52 13.55
C ASP A 8 -13.08 -13.50 13.02
N LEU A 9 -14.08 -13.16 13.83
CA LEU A 9 -15.10 -12.15 13.58
C LEU A 9 -15.08 -11.00 14.60
N ALA A 10 -14.26 -11.09 15.66
CA ALA A 10 -14.22 -10.11 16.73
C ALA A 10 -13.35 -8.88 16.36
N GLU A 11 -13.65 -7.76 17.00
CA GLU A 11 -12.76 -6.59 17.01
C GLU A 11 -11.53 -6.85 17.89
N THR A 12 -10.43 -6.18 17.56
CA THR A 12 -9.22 -6.11 18.40
C THR A 12 -8.71 -4.67 18.39
N GLU A 13 -7.64 -4.40 19.15
CA GLU A 13 -7.02 -3.07 19.18
C GLU A 13 -6.63 -2.57 17.77
N ASP A 14 -6.04 -3.42 16.94
CA ASP A 14 -5.64 -3.09 15.58
C ASP A 14 -6.76 -3.28 14.54
N VAL A 15 -7.77 -4.08 14.86
CA VAL A 15 -8.89 -4.41 13.96
C VAL A 15 -10.16 -3.76 14.48
N GLN A 16 -10.25 -2.43 14.32
CA GLN A 16 -11.44 -1.67 14.69
C GLN A 16 -12.48 -1.76 13.56
N ILE A 17 -13.73 -2.05 13.90
CA ILE A 17 -14.85 -2.10 12.94
C ILE A 17 -15.73 -0.86 13.13
N THR A 18 -15.21 0.29 12.68
CA THR A 18 -15.93 1.56 12.78
C THR A 18 -17.17 1.63 11.88
N SER A 19 -18.00 2.67 12.05
CA SER A 19 -19.15 2.93 11.17
C SER A 19 -18.75 3.06 9.70
N GLU A 20 -17.63 3.70 9.43
CA GLU A 20 -17.09 3.90 8.09
C GLU A 20 -16.65 2.57 7.47
N ILE A 21 -15.95 1.72 8.24
CA ILE A 21 -15.55 0.37 7.80
C ILE A 21 -16.77 -0.50 7.54
N LYS A 22 -17.79 -0.45 8.42
CA LYS A 22 -19.05 -1.19 8.20
C LYS A 22 -19.75 -0.72 6.95
N LYS A 23 -19.91 0.60 6.77
CA LYS A 23 -20.54 1.17 5.59
C LYS A 23 -19.79 0.76 4.31
N LEU A 24 -18.47 0.89 4.29
CA LEU A 24 -17.66 0.50 3.15
C LEU A 24 -17.81 -0.99 2.81
N ALA A 25 -17.68 -1.88 3.80
CA ALA A 25 -17.74 -3.32 3.57
C ALA A 25 -19.13 -3.81 3.13
N VAL A 26 -20.18 -3.25 3.76
CA VAL A 26 -21.56 -3.77 3.59
C VAL A 26 -22.29 -3.05 2.46
N ASP A 27 -22.30 -1.71 2.51
CA ASP A 27 -23.13 -0.91 1.59
C ASP A 27 -22.39 -0.64 0.27
N ASP A 28 -21.14 -0.19 0.34
CA ASP A 28 -20.43 0.26 -0.84
C ASP A 28 -19.82 -0.93 -1.63
N LEU A 29 -19.27 -1.93 -0.92
CA LEU A 29 -18.64 -3.12 -1.52
C LEU A 29 -19.55 -4.37 -1.54
N GLY A 30 -20.74 -4.30 -0.93
CA GLY A 30 -21.77 -5.33 -0.99
C GLY A 30 -21.36 -6.67 -0.38
N LYS A 31 -20.46 -6.66 0.62
CA LYS A 31 -19.89 -7.86 1.26
C LYS A 31 -19.16 -8.81 0.30
N ASP A 32 -18.81 -8.34 -0.88
CA ASP A 32 -18.11 -9.13 -1.89
C ASP A 32 -16.63 -9.26 -1.52
N PRO A 33 -16.13 -10.48 -1.26
CA PRO A 33 -14.75 -10.66 -0.80
C PRO A 33 -13.70 -10.21 -1.81
N LEU A 34 -13.99 -10.32 -3.11
CA LEU A 34 -13.06 -9.87 -4.15
C LEU A 34 -13.03 -8.34 -4.23
N LYS A 35 -14.20 -7.67 -4.18
CA LYS A 35 -14.25 -6.21 -4.18
C LYS A 35 -13.58 -5.63 -2.95
N ILE A 36 -13.76 -6.24 -1.78
CA ILE A 36 -13.10 -5.84 -0.54
C ILE A 36 -11.58 -5.96 -0.68
N PHE A 37 -11.07 -7.10 -1.15
CA PHE A 37 -9.65 -7.29 -1.39
C PHE A 37 -9.09 -6.26 -2.37
N LEU A 38 -9.72 -6.09 -3.53
CA LEU A 38 -9.27 -5.16 -4.57
C LEU A 38 -9.32 -3.70 -4.12
N HIS A 39 -10.29 -3.33 -3.27
CA HIS A 39 -10.35 -2.00 -2.68
C HIS A 39 -9.11 -1.71 -1.82
N VAL A 40 -8.73 -2.63 -0.94
CA VAL A 40 -7.53 -2.47 -0.11
C VAL A 40 -6.27 -2.57 -0.97
N TYR A 41 -6.17 -3.58 -1.83
CA TYR A 41 -4.99 -3.80 -2.67
C TYR A 41 -4.70 -2.62 -3.59
N ASN A 42 -5.71 -2.02 -4.21
CA ASN A 42 -5.53 -0.91 -5.16
C ASN A 42 -5.57 0.48 -4.49
N GLY A 43 -6.32 0.62 -3.40
CA GLY A 43 -6.60 1.91 -2.78
C GLY A 43 -5.65 2.32 -1.66
N ILE A 44 -5.00 1.36 -0.99
CA ILE A 44 -4.10 1.66 0.13
C ILE A 44 -2.65 1.62 -0.34
N GLY A 45 -1.94 2.73 -0.21
CA GLY A 45 -0.51 2.84 -0.53
C GLY A 45 0.35 2.12 0.51
N PHE A 46 1.44 1.45 0.08
CA PHE A 46 2.41 0.87 1.00
C PHE A 46 3.42 1.94 1.45
N ILE A 47 3.66 1.99 2.77
CA ILE A 47 4.73 2.80 3.37
C ILE A 47 5.55 1.87 4.29
N PRO A 48 6.89 1.81 4.15
CA PRO A 48 7.73 0.97 4.99
C PRO A 48 7.84 1.54 6.40
N TYR A 49 7.40 0.80 7.40
CA TYR A 49 7.67 0.96 8.83
C TYR A 49 7.46 -0.36 9.55
N GLY A 50 8.09 -0.54 10.72
CA GLY A 50 7.93 -1.75 11.53
C GLY A 50 6.69 -1.68 12.41
N TRP A 51 6.09 -2.85 12.66
CA TRP A 51 4.98 -3.08 13.60
C TRP A 51 3.66 -2.41 13.21
N SER A 52 2.60 -2.64 14.01
CA SER A 52 1.33 -1.93 13.89
C SER A 52 1.46 -0.52 14.50
N LEU A 53 1.10 0.50 13.75
CA LEU A 53 1.09 1.90 14.20
C LEU A 53 -0.27 2.57 14.04
N GLN A 54 -1.09 2.12 13.10
CA GLN A 54 -2.31 2.81 12.70
C GLN A 54 -3.58 2.00 12.99
N GLY A 55 -3.49 0.68 12.88
CA GLY A 55 -4.67 -0.17 12.87
C GLY A 55 -5.60 0.11 11.69
N SER A 56 -6.75 -0.57 11.66
CA SER A 56 -7.65 -0.53 10.51
C SER A 56 -8.30 0.84 10.27
N ALA A 57 -8.73 1.53 11.33
CA ALA A 57 -9.44 2.79 11.20
C ALA A 57 -8.56 3.91 10.62
N MET A 58 -7.36 4.06 11.15
CA MET A 58 -6.43 5.08 10.68
C MET A 58 -5.88 4.74 9.28
N THR A 59 -5.63 3.46 8.98
CA THR A 59 -5.20 3.02 7.64
C THR A 59 -6.24 3.35 6.58
N LEU A 60 -7.54 3.15 6.88
CA LEU A 60 -8.61 3.59 5.98
C LEU A 60 -8.61 5.11 5.78
N SER A 61 -8.45 5.87 6.85
CA SER A 61 -8.49 7.34 6.81
C SER A 61 -7.30 7.95 6.07
N THR A 62 -6.09 7.41 6.27
CA THR A 62 -4.86 7.92 5.66
C THR A 62 -4.65 7.45 4.22
N GLY A 63 -5.25 6.30 3.86
CA GLY A 63 -5.04 5.65 2.58
C GLY A 63 -3.66 5.00 2.42
N HIS A 64 -2.91 4.82 3.53
CA HIS A 64 -1.56 4.24 3.53
C HIS A 64 -1.34 3.36 4.75
N GLY A 65 -0.49 2.35 4.62
CA GLY A 65 -0.10 1.49 5.72
C GLY A 65 1.10 0.60 5.34
N ASN A 66 1.71 -0.02 6.34
CA ASN A 66 2.64 -1.12 6.11
C ASN A 66 1.87 -2.43 5.84
N ASP A 67 2.55 -3.55 5.82
CA ASP A 67 1.94 -4.88 5.66
C ASP A 67 0.96 -5.21 6.80
N TYR A 68 1.34 -4.92 8.06
CA TYR A 68 0.51 -5.20 9.23
C TYR A 68 -0.76 -4.35 9.26
N ASP A 69 -0.65 -3.03 9.12
CA ASP A 69 -1.79 -2.11 9.16
C ASP A 69 -2.72 -2.28 7.95
N THR A 70 -2.16 -2.60 6.78
CA THR A 70 -2.96 -2.93 5.59
C THR A 70 -3.71 -4.26 5.78
N ALA A 71 -3.07 -5.26 6.43
CA ALA A 71 -3.74 -6.50 6.81
C ALA A 71 -4.85 -6.24 7.84
N SER A 72 -4.62 -5.35 8.83
CA SER A 72 -5.62 -4.94 9.82
C SER A 72 -6.88 -4.40 9.15
N LEU A 73 -6.72 -3.52 8.16
CA LEU A 73 -7.84 -2.96 7.41
C LEU A 73 -8.59 -4.04 6.63
N LEU A 74 -7.88 -4.93 5.93
CA LEU A 74 -8.53 -6.02 5.18
C LEU A 74 -9.30 -6.95 6.11
N ILE A 75 -8.74 -7.31 7.27
CA ILE A 75 -9.40 -8.13 8.28
C ILE A 75 -10.66 -7.42 8.81
N ALA A 76 -10.58 -6.13 9.12
CA ALA A 76 -11.70 -5.36 9.62
C ALA A 76 -12.86 -5.31 8.61
N LEU A 77 -12.58 -5.07 7.34
CA LEU A 77 -13.58 -5.07 6.27
C LEU A 77 -14.20 -6.46 6.07
N TYR A 78 -13.41 -7.54 6.11
CA TYR A 78 -13.93 -8.89 6.03
C TYR A 78 -14.83 -9.22 7.21
N ARG A 79 -14.39 -8.94 8.44
CA ARG A 79 -15.19 -9.18 9.65
C ARG A 79 -16.47 -8.37 9.64
N ALA A 80 -16.44 -7.12 9.21
CA ALA A 80 -17.63 -6.28 9.02
C ALA A 80 -18.63 -6.88 8.00
N ALA A 81 -18.10 -7.54 6.97
CA ALA A 81 -18.90 -8.27 5.97
C ALA A 81 -19.40 -9.64 6.46
N GLY A 82 -19.02 -10.09 7.66
CA GLY A 82 -19.33 -11.41 8.21
C GLY A 82 -18.43 -12.53 7.66
N ILE A 83 -17.27 -12.18 7.10
CA ILE A 83 -16.27 -13.12 6.59
C ILE A 83 -15.19 -13.30 7.67
N PRO A 84 -15.02 -14.52 8.22
CA PRO A 84 -13.98 -14.79 9.21
C PRO A 84 -12.59 -14.54 8.62
N ALA A 85 -11.77 -13.78 9.33
CA ALA A 85 -10.43 -13.44 8.86
C ALA A 85 -9.45 -13.29 10.03
N ARG A 86 -8.17 -13.64 9.81
CA ARG A 86 -7.09 -13.56 10.79
C ARG A 86 -5.78 -13.17 10.15
N TYR A 87 -4.86 -12.68 10.97
CA TYR A 87 -3.50 -12.45 10.54
C TYR A 87 -2.75 -13.77 10.30
N MET A 88 -1.87 -13.71 9.34
CA MET A 88 -0.75 -14.60 9.16
C MET A 88 0.53 -13.80 9.27
N GLN A 89 1.54 -14.37 9.89
CA GLN A 89 2.86 -13.76 9.99
C GLN A 89 3.93 -14.84 9.82
N GLY A 90 4.99 -14.50 9.12
CA GLY A 90 6.08 -15.44 8.88
C GLY A 90 7.25 -14.80 8.17
N PHE A 91 8.28 -15.64 7.94
CA PHE A 91 9.39 -15.28 7.08
C PHE A 91 9.05 -15.60 5.63
N VAL A 92 9.16 -14.59 4.77
CA VAL A 92 9.01 -14.75 3.32
C VAL A 92 10.33 -14.47 2.63
N LYS A 93 10.61 -15.19 1.56
CA LYS A 93 11.75 -14.93 0.68
C LYS A 93 11.31 -14.11 -0.51
N ILE A 94 12.05 -13.06 -0.79
CA ILE A 94 11.75 -12.12 -1.87
C ILE A 94 13.02 -11.82 -2.68
N SER A 95 12.89 -11.78 -4.00
CA SER A 95 14.02 -11.39 -4.84
C SER A 95 14.42 -9.93 -4.60
N PRO A 96 15.70 -9.57 -4.76
CA PRO A 96 16.17 -8.20 -4.54
C PRO A 96 15.42 -7.17 -5.39
N GLN A 97 15.08 -7.50 -6.63
CA GLN A 97 14.35 -6.63 -7.55
C GLN A 97 12.90 -6.38 -7.07
N ARG A 98 12.23 -7.43 -6.58
CA ARG A 98 10.85 -7.29 -6.09
C ARG A 98 10.81 -6.49 -4.79
N LEU A 99 11.78 -6.71 -3.88
CA LEU A 99 11.87 -5.90 -2.66
C LEU A 99 12.15 -4.44 -3.01
N ALA A 100 13.11 -4.18 -3.93
CA ALA A 100 13.40 -2.82 -4.39
C ALA A 100 12.16 -2.13 -4.96
N ASN A 101 11.43 -2.83 -5.84
CA ASN A 101 10.18 -2.31 -6.38
C ASN A 101 9.15 -1.98 -5.30
N TRP A 102 8.95 -2.90 -4.34
CA TRP A 102 7.94 -2.77 -3.29
C TRP A 102 8.22 -1.60 -2.33
N VAL A 103 9.47 -1.43 -1.89
CA VAL A 103 9.86 -0.34 -0.98
C VAL A 103 10.24 0.96 -1.71
N GLY A 104 10.17 1.00 -3.04
CA GLY A 104 10.46 2.18 -3.83
C GLY A 104 11.94 2.50 -3.98
N ALA A 105 12.82 1.49 -3.91
CA ALA A 105 14.26 1.65 -4.09
C ALA A 105 14.65 1.65 -5.58
N GLU A 106 15.68 2.43 -5.95
CA GLU A 106 16.18 2.50 -7.32
C GLU A 106 17.10 1.30 -7.67
N ASP A 107 17.76 0.71 -6.69
CA ASP A 107 18.65 -0.45 -6.87
C ASP A 107 18.34 -1.57 -5.86
N THR A 108 19.04 -2.69 -6.02
CA THR A 108 18.81 -3.91 -5.22
C THR A 108 19.53 -3.96 -3.87
N MET A 109 20.38 -2.97 -3.55
CA MET A 109 21.06 -2.85 -2.26
C MET A 109 20.37 -1.84 -1.33
N MET A 110 19.74 -0.83 -1.88
CA MET A 110 18.98 0.17 -1.11
C MET A 110 17.85 -0.40 -0.24
N PRO A 111 17.13 -1.47 -0.65
CA PRO A 111 16.05 -2.04 0.16
C PRO A 111 16.47 -2.39 1.59
N MET A 112 17.69 -2.89 1.78
CA MET A 112 18.20 -3.23 3.12
C MET A 112 18.27 -1.99 4.02
N TRP A 113 18.74 -0.85 3.51
CA TRP A 113 18.82 0.39 4.24
C TRP A 113 17.42 0.95 4.55
N ILE A 114 16.52 0.95 3.57
CA ILE A 114 15.13 1.39 3.76
C ILE A 114 14.45 0.54 4.83
N CYS A 115 14.57 -0.78 4.76
CA CYS A 115 13.98 -1.68 5.75
C CYS A 115 14.58 -1.46 7.15
N ASN A 116 15.89 -1.30 7.27
CA ASN A 116 16.54 -1.05 8.56
C ASN A 116 16.09 0.25 9.21
N GLU A 117 16.07 1.35 8.45
CA GLU A 117 15.59 2.66 8.94
C GLU A 117 14.10 2.62 9.30
N ALA A 118 13.33 1.80 8.61
CA ALA A 118 11.92 1.58 8.85
C ALA A 118 11.63 0.57 9.98
N ASN A 119 12.63 0.00 10.64
CA ASN A 119 12.49 -1.10 11.61
C ASN A 119 11.77 -2.34 11.03
N MET A 120 11.85 -2.54 9.73
CA MET A 120 11.42 -3.78 9.08
C MET A 120 12.55 -4.80 9.10
N ILE A 121 12.27 -6.01 9.56
CA ILE A 121 13.29 -7.06 9.62
C ILE A 121 13.46 -7.65 8.22
N ALA A 122 14.53 -7.26 7.52
CA ALA A 122 14.93 -7.82 6.23
C ALA A 122 16.40 -8.26 6.28
N VAL A 123 16.65 -9.54 6.03
CA VAL A 123 17.98 -10.16 6.11
C VAL A 123 18.42 -10.57 4.71
N PRO A 124 19.56 -10.07 4.20
CA PRO A 124 20.09 -10.49 2.91
C PRO A 124 20.65 -11.92 2.99
N ASN A 125 20.35 -12.74 2.01
CA ASN A 125 20.89 -14.07 1.82
C ASN A 125 21.83 -14.07 0.61
N TYR A 126 23.04 -14.59 0.79
CA TYR A 126 24.06 -14.63 -0.26
C TYR A 126 24.26 -16.05 -0.76
N ALA A 127 24.45 -16.20 -2.05
CA ALA A 127 24.87 -17.44 -2.66
C ALA A 127 26.35 -17.75 -2.34
N ALA A 128 26.78 -18.98 -2.60
CA ALA A 128 28.16 -19.42 -2.33
C ALA A 128 29.25 -18.60 -3.05
N ASN A 129 28.90 -17.98 -4.16
CA ASN A 129 29.79 -17.09 -4.93
C ASN A 129 29.80 -15.63 -4.40
N GLY A 130 29.13 -15.34 -3.30
CA GLY A 130 29.03 -14.01 -2.70
C GLY A 130 28.01 -13.06 -3.32
N THR A 131 27.23 -13.50 -4.31
CA THR A 131 26.18 -12.68 -4.88
C THR A 131 24.93 -12.69 -4.00
N LEU A 132 24.22 -11.54 -3.91
CA LEU A 132 22.93 -11.44 -3.24
C LEU A 132 21.90 -12.31 -3.97
N ALA A 133 21.36 -13.32 -3.27
CA ALA A 133 20.38 -14.26 -3.82
C ALA A 133 18.94 -13.79 -3.60
N ASP A 134 18.60 -13.56 -2.34
CA ASP A 134 17.28 -13.09 -1.93
C ASP A 134 17.35 -12.33 -0.58
N TYR A 135 16.22 -11.79 -0.15
CA TYR A 135 16.02 -11.31 1.22
C TYR A 135 15.01 -12.21 1.94
N SER A 136 15.29 -12.53 3.20
CA SER A 136 14.30 -13.05 4.14
C SER A 136 13.73 -11.89 4.94
N LEU A 137 12.43 -11.69 4.90
CA LEU A 137 11.79 -10.62 5.67
C LEU A 137 10.64 -11.17 6.52
N VAL A 138 10.43 -10.57 7.69
CA VAL A 138 9.21 -10.77 8.48
C VAL A 138 8.10 -10.03 7.76
N HIS A 139 6.99 -10.73 7.53
CA HIS A 139 5.89 -10.22 6.74
C HIS A 139 4.55 -10.66 7.34
N SER A 140 3.55 -9.78 7.22
CA SER A 140 2.19 -10.00 7.70
C SER A 140 1.20 -9.97 6.53
N TRP A 141 0.30 -10.98 6.50
CA TRP A 141 -0.76 -11.05 5.50
C TRP A 141 -2.05 -11.59 6.13
N VAL A 142 -3.06 -11.83 5.36
CA VAL A 142 -4.40 -12.20 5.82
C VAL A 142 -4.75 -13.61 5.39
N LYS A 143 -5.43 -14.35 6.27
CA LYS A 143 -6.11 -15.59 5.95
C LYS A 143 -7.61 -15.39 6.20
N ALA A 144 -8.43 -15.55 5.16
CA ALA A 144 -9.88 -15.35 5.21
C ALA A 144 -10.65 -16.60 4.80
N TYR A 145 -11.80 -16.84 5.45
CA TYR A 145 -12.63 -17.99 5.17
C TYR A 145 -13.66 -17.66 4.08
N ILE A 146 -13.33 -18.00 2.84
CA ILE A 146 -14.11 -17.65 1.65
C ILE A 146 -14.51 -18.92 0.91
N GLY A 147 -15.80 -19.05 0.59
CA GLY A 147 -16.30 -20.20 -0.16
C GLY A 147 -16.08 -21.56 0.52
N GLY A 148 -16.15 -21.58 1.87
CA GLY A 148 -15.99 -22.82 2.64
C GLY A 148 -14.55 -23.25 2.90
N ARG A 149 -13.56 -22.42 2.61
CA ARG A 149 -12.12 -22.72 2.80
C ARG A 149 -11.33 -21.48 3.24
N TRP A 150 -10.21 -21.69 3.90
CA TRP A 150 -9.25 -20.65 4.19
C TRP A 150 -8.42 -20.31 2.94
N VAL A 151 -8.34 -19.00 2.64
CA VAL A 151 -7.59 -18.44 1.51
C VAL A 151 -6.60 -17.43 2.06
N GLU A 152 -5.35 -17.51 1.63
CA GLU A 152 -4.32 -16.54 1.98
C GLU A 152 -4.31 -15.39 0.97
N LEU A 153 -4.26 -14.16 1.47
CA LEU A 153 -4.40 -12.92 0.71
C LEU A 153 -3.42 -11.89 1.24
N ASP A 154 -2.62 -11.32 0.37
CA ASP A 154 -1.69 -10.26 0.71
C ASP A 154 -2.10 -8.94 0.06
N PRO A 155 -2.67 -8.00 0.83
CA PRO A 155 -3.11 -6.71 0.32
C PRO A 155 -1.98 -5.69 0.20
N SER A 156 -0.84 -5.91 0.86
CA SER A 156 0.26 -4.94 0.96
C SER A 156 1.32 -5.10 -0.13
N PHE A 157 1.54 -6.34 -0.58
CA PHE A 157 2.59 -6.66 -1.52
C PHE A 157 2.19 -6.28 -2.95
N LYS A 158 2.74 -5.16 -3.44
CA LYS A 158 2.39 -4.55 -4.73
C LYS A 158 3.58 -4.52 -5.67
N GLU A 159 3.28 -4.61 -6.97
CA GLU A 159 4.25 -4.35 -8.02
C GLU A 159 3.95 -3.00 -8.65
N TYR A 160 4.89 -2.06 -8.52
CA TYR A 160 4.76 -0.72 -9.08
C TYR A 160 5.39 -0.65 -10.46
N LYS A 161 4.72 0.01 -11.41
CA LYS A 161 5.35 0.46 -12.64
C LYS A 161 6.01 1.80 -12.39
N HIS A 162 7.33 1.83 -12.40
CA HIS A 162 8.07 3.08 -12.38
C HIS A 162 8.12 3.65 -13.80
N TYR A 163 7.45 4.77 -13.99
CA TYR A 163 7.63 5.53 -15.21
C TYR A 163 8.87 6.41 -15.07
N LYS A 164 9.65 6.54 -16.15
CA LYS A 164 10.76 7.51 -16.17
C LYS A 164 10.24 8.85 -15.68
N LYS A 165 11.00 9.46 -14.74
CA LYS A 165 10.75 10.80 -14.23
C LYS A 165 10.38 11.70 -15.40
N MET A 166 9.15 12.22 -15.41
CA MET A 166 8.84 13.34 -16.31
C MET A 166 9.78 14.48 -15.92
N ASP A 167 10.52 14.98 -16.86
CA ASP A 167 11.23 16.23 -16.65
C ASP A 167 10.20 17.35 -16.57
N PHE A 168 9.66 17.53 -15.37
CA PHE A 168 8.67 18.57 -15.10
C PHE A 168 9.18 19.96 -15.49
N ASN A 169 10.50 20.18 -15.47
CA ASN A 169 11.08 21.46 -15.85
C ASN A 169 11.01 21.70 -17.36
N SER A 170 11.26 20.67 -18.18
CA SER A 170 11.21 20.84 -19.64
C SER A 170 9.79 20.73 -20.18
N THR A 171 9.01 19.73 -19.74
CA THR A 171 7.69 19.46 -20.29
C THR A 171 6.64 20.45 -19.78
N ALA A 172 6.59 20.69 -18.47
CA ALA A 172 5.63 21.66 -17.91
C ALA A 172 5.93 23.10 -18.37
N LEU A 173 7.22 23.50 -18.39
CA LEU A 173 7.63 24.79 -18.90
C LEU A 173 7.34 24.95 -20.40
N THR A 174 7.47 23.88 -21.17
CA THR A 174 7.13 23.90 -22.62
C THR A 174 5.63 24.09 -22.79
N VAL A 175 4.81 23.33 -22.09
CA VAL A 175 3.34 23.48 -22.12
C VAL A 175 2.93 24.88 -21.67
N PHE A 176 3.50 25.40 -20.57
CA PHE A 176 3.19 26.74 -20.11
C PHE A 176 3.63 27.83 -21.09
N ARG A 177 4.77 27.65 -21.78
CA ARG A 177 5.24 28.58 -22.83
C ARG A 177 4.33 28.56 -24.05
N GLU A 178 3.88 27.39 -24.48
CA GLU A 178 2.87 27.25 -25.55
C GLU A 178 1.53 27.92 -25.17
N MET A 179 1.20 27.96 -23.89
CA MET A 179 0.05 28.66 -23.34
C MET A 179 0.31 30.18 -23.13
N GLY A 180 1.47 30.69 -23.48
CA GLY A 180 1.83 32.11 -23.35
C GLY A 180 2.43 32.52 -22.02
N ALA A 181 2.97 31.56 -21.24
CA ALA A 181 3.61 31.88 -19.97
C ALA A 181 4.87 32.73 -20.13
N PRO A 182 5.09 33.74 -19.29
CA PRO A 182 6.26 34.59 -19.33
C PRO A 182 7.53 33.89 -18.88
N ASN A 183 8.68 34.33 -19.36
CA ASN A 183 10.00 33.71 -19.10
C ASN A 183 10.60 34.03 -17.71
N SER A 184 10.08 35.02 -16.98
CA SER A 184 10.61 35.34 -15.65
C SER A 184 9.81 34.72 -14.53
N SER A 185 10.48 34.27 -13.47
CA SER A 185 9.85 33.63 -12.30
C SER A 185 8.82 34.52 -11.60
N ALA A 186 9.03 35.83 -11.59
CA ALA A 186 8.11 36.79 -10.96
C ALA A 186 6.82 36.95 -11.79
N ALA A 187 6.95 37.10 -13.10
CA ALA A 187 5.83 37.20 -14.01
C ALA A 187 5.07 35.86 -14.13
N LEU A 188 5.77 34.72 -14.05
CA LEU A 188 5.14 33.40 -14.07
C LEU A 188 4.22 33.17 -12.86
N LYS A 189 4.61 33.64 -11.66
CA LYS A 189 3.74 33.56 -10.48
C LYS A 189 2.45 34.33 -10.65
N GLY A 190 2.53 35.54 -11.20
CA GLY A 190 1.33 36.34 -11.52
C GLY A 190 0.45 35.65 -12.56
N TRP A 191 1.05 35.19 -13.65
CA TRP A 191 0.34 34.50 -14.71
C TRP A 191 -0.36 33.21 -14.25
N LEU A 192 0.29 32.40 -13.38
CA LEU A 192 -0.31 31.20 -12.78
C LEU A 192 -1.49 31.55 -11.85
N ALA A 193 -1.42 32.68 -11.14
CA ALA A 193 -2.51 33.14 -10.27
C ALA A 193 -3.76 33.58 -11.08
N ASP A 194 -3.56 34.02 -12.31
CA ASP A 194 -4.62 34.46 -13.20
C ASP A 194 -5.24 33.33 -14.05
N LEU A 195 -4.66 32.12 -14.00
CA LEU A 195 -5.23 30.96 -14.68
C LEU A 195 -6.56 30.56 -14.06
N LYS A 196 -7.58 30.47 -14.89
CA LYS A 196 -8.90 30.00 -14.43
C LYS A 196 -8.82 28.52 -14.05
N PRO A 197 -9.60 28.08 -13.03
CA PRO A 197 -9.65 26.70 -12.58
C PRO A 197 -9.90 25.67 -13.69
N GLU A 198 -10.61 26.05 -14.74
CA GLU A 198 -10.91 25.19 -15.90
C GLU A 198 -9.65 24.82 -16.72
N VAL A 199 -8.60 25.64 -16.66
CA VAL A 199 -7.33 25.36 -17.34
C VAL A 199 -6.49 24.39 -16.51
N LEU A 200 -6.52 24.55 -15.18
CA LEU A 200 -5.80 23.67 -14.24
C LEU A 200 -6.36 22.24 -14.21
N SER A 201 -7.63 22.05 -14.59
CA SER A 201 -8.25 20.71 -14.67
C SER A 201 -7.82 19.89 -15.91
N ARG A 202 -7.05 20.48 -16.82
CA ARG A 202 -6.58 19.84 -18.08
C ARG A 202 -5.09 19.48 -18.05
N ILE A 203 -4.39 19.80 -16.97
CA ILE A 203 -2.98 19.47 -16.70
C ILE A 203 -2.91 18.33 -15.69
#